data_ea84b70074ee33ff54b84ddce45ac9bb
#
_entry.id   ea84b70074ee33ff54b84ddce45ac9bb
#
_cell.length_a   1.000
_cell.length_b   1.000
_cell.length_c   1.000
_cell.angle_alpha   90.00
_cell.angle_beta   90.00
_cell.angle_gamma   90.00
#
_symmetry.space_group_name_H-M   'P 1'
#
loop_
_entity.id
_entity.type
_entity.pdbx_description
1 polymer ?
#
loop_
_entity_poly.entity_id
_entity_poly.type
_entity_poly.pdbx_seq_one_letter_code
_entity_poly.pdbx_strand_id
1 'polypeptide(L)'
;MKDNFHHPSKDITETKGTILRGKTICLCLTGSVAVITAPIVARELMRLGAEVITVMSKAATELINPSIMHWATGNPVITKLTGAVEHVFLAGDRPNATGKADLILVCPATSNTISKIANGIDDTPVTTVISTAFGSDLPIVVVPAMHESMFHPIIEQNIIKLKKYGIDILGPRISEGKAKVAKVDDVIDRVIDLVIAKKDLDGMKVLITAGPTREAIDSVRFVSNRSSGKMGVELAKEAAARGADVLLIAGK
;
A
#
# COMPACT_ATOMS: atom_id res chain seq x y z
N MET A 1 28.31 14.45 20.69
CA MET A 1 28.81 14.11 19.34
C MET A 1 27.72 13.28 18.65
N LYS A 2 27.08 13.85 17.62
CA LYS A 2 26.21 13.04 16.74
C LYS A 2 27.18 12.33 15.80
N ASP A 3 27.50 11.09 16.10
CA ASP A 3 28.27 10.25 15.19
C ASP A 3 27.45 10.10 13.90
N ASN A 4 27.93 10.69 12.82
CA ASN A 4 27.48 10.44 11.45
C ASN A 4 27.91 9.02 11.04
N PHE A 5 27.49 8.01 11.81
CA PHE A 5 27.75 6.63 11.44
C PHE A 5 26.87 6.29 10.24
N HIS A 6 27.48 6.25 9.05
CA HIS A 6 26.85 5.76 7.85
C HIS A 6 26.84 4.23 7.89
N HIS A 7 25.65 3.63 7.97
CA HIS A 7 25.54 2.18 8.01
C HIS A 7 25.85 1.60 6.62
N PRO A 8 26.80 0.65 6.47
CA PRO A 8 27.22 0.11 5.17
C PRO A 8 26.08 -0.45 4.31
N SER A 9 25.01 -0.95 4.91
CA SER A 9 23.84 -1.42 4.15
C SER A 9 23.15 -0.32 3.33
N LYS A 10 23.40 0.96 3.63
CA LYS A 10 22.85 2.09 2.87
C LYS A 10 23.63 2.37 1.57
N ASP A 11 24.78 1.75 1.37
CA ASP A 11 25.58 1.88 0.14
C ASP A 11 24.87 1.34 -1.11
N ILE A 12 23.83 0.50 -0.93
CA ILE A 12 23.00 0.01 -2.03
C ILE A 12 21.93 1.02 -2.48
N THR A 13 21.73 2.10 -1.74
CA THR A 13 20.68 3.07 -2.06
C THR A 13 20.91 3.66 -3.46
N GLU A 14 19.83 3.70 -4.26
CA GLU A 14 19.84 4.22 -5.63
C GLU A 14 20.67 3.42 -6.66
N THR A 15 21.13 2.22 -6.35
CA THR A 15 21.93 1.42 -7.30
C THR A 15 21.13 0.88 -8.48
N LYS A 16 19.78 0.86 -8.41
CA LYS A 16 18.89 0.46 -9.51
C LYS A 16 18.02 1.61 -10.05
N GLY A 17 18.08 2.79 -9.42
CA GLY A 17 17.31 3.96 -9.85
C GLY A 17 16.97 4.87 -8.67
N THR A 18 16.34 6.00 -8.99
CA THR A 18 16.07 7.08 -8.03
C THR A 18 14.58 7.40 -7.91
N ILE A 19 13.71 6.52 -8.44
CA ILE A 19 12.27 6.78 -8.52
C ILE A 19 11.62 6.97 -7.14
N LEU A 20 12.15 6.33 -6.09
CA LEU A 20 11.70 6.47 -4.71
C LEU A 20 12.60 7.38 -3.86
N ARG A 21 13.47 8.20 -4.49
CA ARG A 21 14.34 9.13 -3.76
C ARG A 21 13.52 10.08 -2.89
N GLY A 22 13.92 10.20 -1.63
CA GLY A 22 13.26 11.06 -0.64
C GLY A 22 11.94 10.49 -0.10
N LYS A 23 11.55 9.28 -0.51
CA LYS A 23 10.38 8.57 -0.01
C LYS A 23 10.73 7.65 1.15
N THR A 24 9.87 7.60 2.14
CA THR A 24 10.01 6.71 3.30
C THR A 24 8.89 5.67 3.30
N ILE A 25 9.26 4.40 3.29
CA ILE A 25 8.33 3.27 3.35
C ILE A 25 8.40 2.64 4.75
N CYS A 26 7.27 2.61 5.45
CA CYS A 26 7.15 1.87 6.70
C CYS A 26 6.79 0.41 6.39
N LEU A 27 7.76 -0.49 6.52
CA LEU A 27 7.58 -1.93 6.28
C LEU A 27 7.14 -2.63 7.56
N CYS A 28 5.88 -3.04 7.61
CA CYS A 28 5.25 -3.75 8.71
C CYS A 28 5.29 -5.25 8.49
N LEU A 29 5.89 -5.99 9.43
CA LEU A 29 6.09 -7.44 9.34
C LEU A 29 5.22 -8.19 10.34
N THR A 30 4.54 -9.24 9.86
CA THR A 30 3.69 -10.08 10.70
C THR A 30 4.12 -11.56 10.68
N GLY A 31 3.55 -12.37 11.56
CA GLY A 31 3.99 -13.74 11.85
C GLY A 31 3.65 -14.77 10.77
N SER A 32 4.08 -14.57 9.55
CA SER A 32 4.02 -15.55 8.46
C SER A 32 5.42 -15.99 8.06
N VAL A 33 5.60 -17.26 7.70
CA VAL A 33 6.88 -17.78 7.17
C VAL A 33 7.37 -16.97 5.95
N ALA A 34 6.46 -16.36 5.20
CA ALA A 34 6.81 -15.47 4.10
C ALA A 34 7.65 -14.24 4.54
N VAL A 35 7.78 -13.96 5.84
CA VAL A 35 8.62 -12.88 6.39
C VAL A 35 10.10 -13.03 6.01
N ILE A 36 10.55 -14.23 5.65
CA ILE A 36 11.91 -14.48 5.15
C ILE A 36 12.23 -13.67 3.88
N THR A 37 11.24 -13.23 3.13
CA THR A 37 11.42 -12.37 1.93
C THR A 37 11.52 -10.89 2.27
N ALA A 38 11.18 -10.47 3.50
CA ALA A 38 11.15 -9.07 3.89
C ALA A 38 12.49 -8.32 3.72
N PRO A 39 13.67 -8.93 4.02
CA PRO A 39 14.95 -8.29 3.75
C PRO A 39 15.16 -7.99 2.25
N ILE A 40 14.66 -8.86 1.37
CA ILE A 40 14.77 -8.67 -0.08
C ILE A 40 13.89 -7.50 -0.51
N VAL A 41 12.62 -7.47 -0.07
CA VAL A 41 11.70 -6.35 -0.35
C VAL A 41 12.29 -5.03 0.12
N ALA A 42 12.79 -4.97 1.37
CA ALA A 42 13.40 -3.76 1.91
C ALA A 42 14.59 -3.28 1.05
N ARG A 43 15.48 -4.19 0.67
CA ARG A 43 16.67 -3.86 -0.11
C ARG A 43 16.34 -3.46 -1.55
N GLU A 44 15.32 -4.04 -2.18
CA GLU A 44 14.85 -3.59 -3.51
C GLU A 44 14.28 -2.16 -3.45
N LEU A 45 13.47 -1.83 -2.45
CA LEU A 45 12.98 -0.47 -2.24
C LEU A 45 14.13 0.53 -2.04
N MET A 46 15.15 0.17 -1.25
CA MET A 46 16.34 1.01 -1.05
C MET A 46 17.14 1.20 -2.34
N ARG A 47 17.30 0.16 -3.17
CA ARG A 47 17.97 0.28 -4.48
C ARG A 47 17.30 1.26 -5.42
N LEU A 48 16.01 1.53 -5.20
CA LEU A 48 15.23 2.53 -5.93
C LEU A 48 15.19 3.90 -5.24
N GLY A 49 15.89 4.06 -4.12
CA GLY A 49 16.07 5.33 -3.43
C GLY A 49 15.19 5.54 -2.20
N ALA A 50 14.35 4.57 -1.82
CA ALA A 50 13.52 4.71 -0.62
C ALA A 50 14.33 4.59 0.67
N GLU A 51 13.90 5.32 1.70
CA GLU A 51 14.22 5.01 3.09
C GLU A 51 13.21 3.96 3.60
N VAL A 52 13.70 2.89 4.24
CA VAL A 52 12.84 1.83 4.77
C VAL A 52 12.97 1.76 6.28
N ILE A 53 11.84 1.94 6.99
CA ILE A 53 11.74 1.77 8.45
C ILE A 53 10.91 0.53 8.72
N THR A 54 11.42 -0.39 9.55
CA THR A 54 10.75 -1.66 9.82
C THR A 54 10.04 -1.65 11.17
N VAL A 55 8.78 -2.10 11.17
CA VAL A 55 7.99 -2.36 12.37
C VAL A 55 7.61 -3.84 12.39
N MET A 56 7.85 -4.52 13.50
CA MET A 56 7.62 -5.97 13.61
C MET A 56 6.63 -6.30 14.72
N SER A 57 5.70 -7.20 14.43
CA SER A 57 4.90 -7.84 15.47
C SER A 57 5.76 -8.84 16.26
N LYS A 58 5.36 -9.17 17.49
CA LYS A 58 6.03 -10.20 18.29
C LYS A 58 6.15 -11.52 17.52
N ALA A 59 5.09 -11.98 16.85
CA ALA A 59 5.13 -13.20 16.06
C ALA A 59 6.10 -13.13 14.88
N ALA A 60 6.35 -11.95 14.32
CA ALA A 60 7.37 -11.79 13.28
C ALA A 60 8.79 -11.92 13.85
N THR A 61 9.04 -11.39 15.07
CA THR A 61 10.36 -11.48 15.71
C THR A 61 10.73 -12.91 16.12
N GLU A 62 9.75 -13.80 16.25
CA GLU A 62 9.97 -15.22 16.51
C GLU A 62 10.40 -16.00 15.26
N LEU A 63 10.09 -15.48 14.06
CA LEU A 63 10.44 -16.11 12.78
C LEU A 63 11.72 -15.54 12.15
N ILE A 64 11.95 -14.25 12.29
CA ILE A 64 13.14 -13.57 11.80
C ILE A 64 13.67 -12.60 12.86
N ASN A 65 14.96 -12.67 13.14
CA ASN A 65 15.57 -11.78 14.13
C ASN A 65 15.52 -10.32 13.64
N PRO A 66 15.08 -9.35 14.48
CA PRO A 66 15.11 -7.93 14.14
C PRO A 66 16.47 -7.42 13.63
N SER A 67 17.58 -8.00 14.08
CA SER A 67 18.91 -7.64 13.59
C SER A 67 19.11 -7.88 12.09
N ILE A 68 18.38 -8.82 11.49
CA ILE A 68 18.41 -9.06 10.05
C ILE A 68 17.77 -7.88 9.32
N MET A 69 16.66 -7.35 9.83
CA MET A 69 16.02 -6.18 9.25
C MET A 69 16.84 -4.90 9.50
N HIS A 70 17.46 -4.77 10.68
CA HIS A 70 18.41 -3.69 10.93
C HIS A 70 19.58 -3.73 9.93
N TRP A 71 20.19 -4.90 9.73
CA TRP A 71 21.20 -5.07 8.70
C TRP A 71 20.65 -4.74 7.29
N ALA A 72 19.45 -5.20 6.94
CA ALA A 72 18.90 -5.00 5.60
C ALA A 72 18.66 -3.53 5.27
N THR A 73 18.20 -2.73 6.25
CA THR A 73 17.77 -1.33 6.06
C THR A 73 18.77 -0.29 6.55
N GLY A 74 19.70 -0.67 7.43
CA GLY A 74 20.56 0.28 8.14
C GLY A 74 19.82 1.13 9.17
N ASN A 75 18.54 0.84 9.46
CA ASN A 75 17.71 1.58 10.40
C ASN A 75 17.34 0.72 11.62
N PRO A 76 17.16 1.32 12.81
CA PRO A 76 16.61 0.63 13.96
C PRO A 76 15.24 0.01 13.64
N VAL A 77 14.98 -1.17 14.22
CA VAL A 77 13.73 -1.89 14.03
C VAL A 77 12.80 -1.66 15.22
N ILE A 78 11.57 -1.28 14.97
CA ILE A 78 10.55 -1.04 15.99
C ILE A 78 9.83 -2.35 16.28
N THR A 79 10.04 -2.90 17.48
CA THR A 79 9.40 -4.13 17.97
C THR A 79 8.44 -3.88 19.12
N LYS A 80 8.49 -2.68 19.71
CA LYS A 80 7.60 -2.20 20.78
C LYS A 80 7.33 -0.74 20.58
N LEU A 81 6.14 -0.29 20.95
CA LEU A 81 5.84 1.12 21.08
C LEU A 81 6.30 1.60 22.47
N THR A 82 6.86 2.79 22.52
CA THR A 82 7.42 3.38 23.73
C THR A 82 6.88 4.80 23.94
N GLY A 83 7.37 5.50 24.95
CA GLY A 83 7.09 6.92 25.15
C GLY A 83 7.58 7.84 24.02
N ALA A 84 8.32 7.31 23.02
CA ALA A 84 8.69 8.04 21.82
C ALA A 84 7.55 8.16 20.79
N VAL A 85 6.40 7.49 21.05
CA VAL A 85 5.18 7.51 20.21
C VAL A 85 5.48 7.23 18.75
N GLU A 86 6.22 6.16 18.48
CA GLU A 86 6.77 5.80 17.16
C GLU A 86 5.70 5.72 16.07
N HIS A 87 4.48 5.28 16.41
CA HIS A 87 3.34 5.22 15.49
C HIS A 87 2.94 6.61 14.99
N VAL A 88 2.92 7.63 15.87
CA VAL A 88 2.64 9.03 15.48
C VAL A 88 3.80 9.60 14.68
N PHE A 89 5.04 9.28 15.07
CA PHE A 89 6.22 9.70 14.31
C PHE A 89 6.22 9.14 12.89
N LEU A 90 5.77 7.89 12.69
CA LEU A 90 5.74 7.24 11.38
C LEU A 90 4.53 7.67 10.54
N ALA A 91 3.35 7.71 11.13
CA ALA A 91 2.10 7.74 10.39
C ALA A 91 1.10 8.82 10.84
N GLY A 92 1.36 9.52 11.94
CA GLY A 92 0.41 10.48 12.49
C GLY A 92 0.57 11.89 11.94
N ASP A 93 -0.54 12.57 11.71
CA ASP A 93 -0.57 14.00 11.45
C ASP A 93 -0.44 14.79 12.76
N ARG A 94 0.29 15.89 12.69
CA ARG A 94 0.52 16.81 13.81
C ARG A 94 0.38 18.26 13.30
N PRO A 95 0.04 19.23 14.16
CA PRO A 95 -0.22 20.61 13.74
C PRO A 95 0.88 21.26 12.88
N ASN A 96 2.12 20.82 13.02
CA ASN A 96 3.27 21.40 12.30
C ASN A 96 4.16 20.35 11.62
N ALA A 97 3.74 19.09 11.54
CA ALA A 97 4.50 18.04 10.89
C ALA A 97 3.62 16.83 10.57
N THR A 98 3.72 16.32 9.36
CA THR A 98 3.15 15.04 8.97
C THR A 98 4.01 13.87 9.50
N GLY A 99 3.49 12.66 9.46
CA GLY A 99 4.25 11.44 9.71
C GLY A 99 5.43 11.30 8.74
N LYS A 100 6.45 10.54 9.13
CA LYS A 100 7.66 10.37 8.32
C LYS A 100 7.42 9.48 7.10
N ALA A 101 6.49 8.52 7.16
CA ALA A 101 6.24 7.58 6.08
C ALA A 101 5.37 8.19 4.97
N ASP A 102 5.69 7.86 3.73
CA ASP A 102 4.87 8.14 2.54
C ASP A 102 3.90 6.98 2.25
N LEU A 103 4.17 5.77 2.79
CA LEU A 103 3.33 4.59 2.62
C LEU A 103 3.60 3.57 3.73
N ILE A 104 2.55 2.88 4.17
CA ILE A 104 2.63 1.71 5.03
C ILE A 104 2.51 0.44 4.19
N LEU A 105 3.55 -0.39 4.18
CA LEU A 105 3.58 -1.68 3.51
C LEU A 105 3.50 -2.82 4.52
N VAL A 106 2.39 -3.53 4.58
CA VAL A 106 2.21 -4.71 5.46
C VAL A 106 2.55 -5.97 4.66
N CYS A 107 3.79 -6.42 4.72
CA CYS A 107 4.29 -7.52 3.91
C CYS A 107 5.29 -8.40 4.68
N PRO A 108 4.91 -9.62 5.06
CA PRO A 108 3.61 -10.28 4.82
C PRO A 108 2.52 -9.88 5.82
N ALA A 109 1.25 -10.02 5.43
CA ALA A 109 0.09 -9.85 6.29
C ALA A 109 -0.60 -11.20 6.57
N THR A 110 -0.65 -11.64 7.83
CA THR A 110 -1.37 -12.84 8.24
C THR A 110 -2.89 -12.61 8.27
N SER A 111 -3.68 -13.68 8.22
CA SER A 111 -5.15 -13.62 8.41
C SER A 111 -5.53 -12.94 9.72
N ASN A 112 -4.78 -13.20 10.81
CA ASN A 112 -4.97 -12.54 12.09
C ASN A 112 -4.81 -11.01 11.97
N THR A 113 -3.75 -10.55 11.34
CA THR A 113 -3.48 -9.11 11.14
C THR A 113 -4.55 -8.47 10.26
N ILE A 114 -4.93 -9.11 9.14
CA ILE A 114 -6.02 -8.65 8.27
C ILE A 114 -7.32 -8.49 9.04
N SER A 115 -7.66 -9.49 9.86
CA SER A 115 -8.87 -9.45 10.69
C SER A 115 -8.83 -8.34 11.73
N LYS A 116 -7.67 -8.11 12.37
CA LYS A 116 -7.50 -7.01 13.33
C LYS A 116 -7.67 -5.65 12.68
N ILE A 117 -6.99 -5.40 11.57
CA ILE A 117 -7.12 -4.15 10.81
C ILE A 117 -8.59 -3.90 10.42
N ALA A 118 -9.25 -4.91 9.86
CA ALA A 118 -10.64 -4.81 9.43
C ALA A 118 -11.63 -4.49 10.56
N ASN A 119 -11.27 -4.76 11.81
CA ASN A 119 -12.11 -4.54 12.97
C ASN A 119 -11.55 -3.48 13.95
N GLY A 120 -10.51 -2.72 13.53
CA GLY A 120 -9.97 -1.62 14.32
C GLY A 120 -9.27 -2.08 15.61
N ILE A 121 -8.67 -3.29 15.62
CA ILE A 121 -7.94 -3.81 16.77
C ILE A 121 -6.46 -3.45 16.62
N ASP A 122 -5.94 -2.64 17.55
CA ASP A 122 -4.57 -2.11 17.51
C ASP A 122 -3.73 -2.52 18.74
N ASP A 123 -3.68 -3.80 19.01
CA ASP A 123 -3.00 -4.43 20.14
C ASP A 123 -1.51 -4.81 19.89
N THR A 124 -0.97 -4.42 18.75
CA THR A 124 0.43 -4.67 18.38
C THR A 124 1.06 -3.41 17.77
N PRO A 125 2.40 -3.26 17.79
CA PRO A 125 3.07 -2.13 17.13
C PRO A 125 2.65 -1.97 15.68
N VAL A 126 2.49 -3.08 14.95
CA VAL A 126 2.06 -3.09 13.54
C VAL A 126 0.64 -2.55 13.40
N THR A 127 -0.32 -3.09 14.17
CA THR A 127 -1.72 -2.68 14.06
C THR A 127 -1.94 -1.24 14.52
N THR A 128 -1.19 -0.77 15.53
CA THR A 128 -1.27 0.62 15.99
C THR A 128 -0.71 1.60 14.94
N VAL A 129 0.40 1.25 14.26
CA VAL A 129 0.90 2.07 13.14
C VAL A 129 -0.11 2.13 12.01
N ILE A 130 -0.75 1.01 11.66
CA ILE A 130 -1.76 0.94 10.61
C ILE A 130 -3.01 1.74 10.99
N SER A 131 -3.48 1.64 12.24
CA SER A 131 -4.62 2.41 12.76
C SER A 131 -4.35 3.91 12.68
N THR A 132 -3.12 4.34 13.04
CA THR A 132 -2.69 5.74 12.93
C THR A 132 -2.64 6.20 11.48
N ALA A 133 -2.05 5.40 10.59
CA ALA A 133 -1.95 5.69 9.15
C ALA A 133 -3.33 5.85 8.51
N PHE A 134 -4.27 4.98 8.88
CA PHE A 134 -5.65 5.05 8.41
C PHE A 134 -6.35 6.36 8.83
N GLY A 135 -6.10 6.83 10.06
CA GLY A 135 -6.63 8.10 10.55
C GLY A 135 -5.99 9.35 9.93
N SER A 136 -4.85 9.19 9.24
CA SER A 136 -4.09 10.28 8.58
C SER A 136 -4.13 10.18 7.04
N ASP A 137 -5.04 9.40 6.48
CA ASP A 137 -5.20 9.16 5.03
C ASP A 137 -3.90 8.73 4.33
N LEU A 138 -2.95 8.15 5.09
CA LEU A 138 -1.69 7.67 4.55
C LEU A 138 -1.94 6.37 3.74
N PRO A 139 -1.39 6.22 2.52
CA PRO A 139 -1.55 5.01 1.73
C PRO A 139 -1.11 3.75 2.47
N ILE A 140 -1.94 2.71 2.45
CA ILE A 140 -1.68 1.42 3.09
C ILE A 140 -1.80 0.31 2.06
N VAL A 141 -0.74 -0.49 1.92
CA VAL A 141 -0.73 -1.72 1.12
C VAL A 141 -0.63 -2.92 2.04
N VAL A 142 -1.54 -3.86 1.87
CA VAL A 142 -1.55 -5.13 2.61
C VAL A 142 -1.29 -6.28 1.64
N VAL A 143 -0.28 -7.08 1.92
CA VAL A 143 0.13 -8.23 1.11
C VAL A 143 -0.20 -9.52 1.87
N PRO A 144 -1.36 -10.15 1.62
CA PRO A 144 -1.79 -11.35 2.33
C PRO A 144 -0.81 -12.52 2.13
N ALA A 145 -0.52 -13.22 3.21
CA ALA A 145 0.31 -14.43 3.20
C ALA A 145 -0.24 -15.45 4.21
N MET A 146 -0.97 -16.45 3.71
CA MET A 146 -1.61 -17.48 4.51
C MET A 146 -1.80 -18.76 3.71
N HIS A 147 -2.00 -19.87 4.39
CA HIS A 147 -2.37 -21.13 3.74
C HIS A 147 -3.79 -21.01 3.15
N GLU A 148 -4.05 -21.70 2.04
CA GLU A 148 -5.34 -21.68 1.34
C GLU A 148 -6.52 -21.98 2.28
N SER A 149 -6.39 -23.00 3.15
CA SER A 149 -7.42 -23.35 4.12
C SER A 149 -7.75 -22.26 5.14
N MET A 150 -6.89 -21.24 5.26
CA MET A 150 -7.16 -20.05 6.08
C MET A 150 -7.88 -18.94 5.29
N PHE A 151 -7.94 -19.07 3.96
CA PHE A 151 -8.67 -18.15 3.08
C PHE A 151 -10.13 -18.60 2.97
N HIS A 152 -10.90 -18.30 4.00
CA HIS A 152 -12.31 -18.65 4.15
C HIS A 152 -13.20 -17.39 4.11
N PRO A 153 -14.52 -17.53 4.01
CA PRO A 153 -15.44 -16.40 3.79
C PRO A 153 -15.29 -15.23 4.76
N ILE A 154 -14.92 -15.46 6.03
CA ILE A 154 -14.70 -14.37 6.98
C ILE A 154 -13.47 -13.53 6.59
N ILE A 155 -12.38 -14.17 6.16
CA ILE A 155 -11.17 -13.45 5.71
C ILE A 155 -11.45 -12.73 4.41
N GLU A 156 -12.19 -13.33 3.50
CA GLU A 156 -12.61 -12.71 2.25
C GLU A 156 -13.46 -11.45 2.52
N GLN A 157 -14.44 -11.54 3.42
CA GLN A 157 -15.24 -10.39 3.84
C GLN A 157 -14.38 -9.27 4.49
N ASN A 158 -13.40 -9.64 5.31
CA ASN A 158 -12.47 -8.67 5.89
C ASN A 158 -11.65 -7.98 4.80
N ILE A 159 -11.17 -8.70 3.81
CA ILE A 159 -10.45 -8.12 2.66
C ILE A 159 -11.35 -7.18 1.86
N ILE A 160 -12.59 -7.58 1.58
CA ILE A 160 -13.58 -6.73 0.89
C ILE A 160 -13.83 -5.45 1.70
N LYS A 161 -13.97 -5.58 3.02
CA LYS A 161 -14.15 -4.45 3.95
C LYS A 161 -12.96 -3.49 3.89
N LEU A 162 -11.74 -3.99 3.93
CA LEU A 162 -10.52 -3.17 3.83
C LEU A 162 -10.44 -2.43 2.50
N LYS A 163 -10.71 -3.10 1.39
CA LYS A 163 -10.77 -2.48 0.06
C LYS A 163 -11.80 -1.35 -0.01
N LYS A 164 -12.97 -1.55 0.61
CA LYS A 164 -14.02 -0.52 0.68
C LYS A 164 -13.57 0.73 1.46
N TYR A 165 -12.67 0.57 2.40
CA TYR A 165 -12.06 1.67 3.15
C TYR A 165 -10.80 2.26 2.48
N GLY A 166 -10.50 1.89 1.24
CA GLY A 166 -9.38 2.45 0.48
C GLY A 166 -8.03 1.80 0.76
N ILE A 167 -7.99 0.72 1.57
CA ILE A 167 -6.75 -0.03 1.79
C ILE A 167 -6.48 -0.90 0.57
N ASP A 168 -5.28 -0.78 0.02
CA ASP A 168 -4.84 -1.56 -1.13
C ASP A 168 -4.47 -2.98 -0.71
N ILE A 169 -4.98 -3.98 -1.43
CA ILE A 169 -4.73 -5.40 -1.14
C ILE A 169 -4.08 -6.04 -2.37
N LEU A 170 -2.82 -6.37 -2.23
CA LEU A 170 -2.04 -7.02 -3.28
C LEU A 170 -1.99 -8.54 -3.10
N GLY A 171 -2.77 -9.27 -3.86
CA GLY A 171 -2.89 -10.72 -3.77
C GLY A 171 -4.03 -11.19 -2.86
N PRO A 172 -3.99 -12.45 -2.34
CA PRO A 172 -2.91 -13.43 -2.49
C PRO A 172 -2.76 -13.96 -3.92
N ARG A 173 -1.55 -14.36 -4.29
CA ARG A 173 -1.30 -15.06 -5.55
C ARG A 173 -1.65 -16.52 -5.38
N ILE A 174 -2.57 -17.04 -6.21
CA ILE A 174 -2.87 -18.49 -6.23
C ILE A 174 -1.85 -19.18 -7.15
N SER A 175 -1.06 -20.09 -6.62
CA SER A 175 -0.10 -20.89 -7.35
C SER A 175 0.00 -22.28 -6.73
N GLU A 176 -0.10 -23.32 -7.56
CA GLU A 176 -0.06 -24.72 -7.10
C GLU A 176 -1.11 -25.03 -6.02
N GLY A 177 -2.33 -24.47 -6.14
CA GLY A 177 -3.40 -24.63 -5.16
C GLY A 177 -3.11 -24.00 -3.78
N LYS A 178 -2.14 -23.05 -3.70
CA LYS A 178 -1.78 -22.37 -2.46
C LYS A 178 -1.88 -20.85 -2.62
N ALA A 179 -2.40 -20.20 -1.61
CA ALA A 179 -2.40 -18.74 -1.52
C ALA A 179 -1.03 -18.25 -1.05
N LYS A 180 -0.14 -17.99 -2.01
CA LYS A 180 1.23 -17.50 -1.77
C LYS A 180 1.24 -15.96 -1.67
N VAL A 181 2.21 -15.43 -0.95
CA VAL A 181 2.52 -13.98 -0.96
C VAL A 181 2.80 -13.52 -2.40
N ALA A 182 2.48 -12.25 -2.71
CA ALA A 182 2.82 -11.64 -4.00
C ALA A 182 4.33 -11.72 -4.27
N LYS A 183 4.73 -11.69 -5.54
CA LYS A 183 6.16 -11.62 -5.90
C LYS A 183 6.74 -10.30 -5.42
N VAL A 184 8.05 -10.29 -5.16
CA VAL A 184 8.76 -9.07 -4.73
C VAL A 184 8.56 -7.95 -5.76
N ASP A 185 8.71 -8.25 -7.05
CA ASP A 185 8.56 -7.25 -8.12
C ASP A 185 7.15 -6.65 -8.12
N ASP A 186 6.09 -7.46 -8.01
CA ASP A 186 4.71 -6.99 -7.95
C ASP A 186 4.48 -6.04 -6.74
N VAL A 187 5.15 -6.33 -5.61
CA VAL A 187 5.09 -5.48 -4.40
C VAL A 187 5.80 -4.15 -4.63
N ILE A 188 6.98 -4.18 -5.24
CA ILE A 188 7.76 -2.98 -5.56
C ILE A 188 7.00 -2.08 -6.54
N ASP A 189 6.49 -2.65 -7.63
CA ASP A 189 5.72 -1.92 -8.64
C ASP A 189 4.49 -1.24 -7.99
N ARG A 190 3.78 -1.97 -7.12
CA ARG A 190 2.61 -1.40 -6.44
C ARG A 190 2.97 -0.26 -5.49
N VAL A 191 4.08 -0.36 -4.77
CA VAL A 191 4.59 0.73 -3.92
C VAL A 191 4.91 1.96 -4.78
N ILE A 192 5.59 1.78 -5.91
CA ILE A 192 5.91 2.87 -6.84
C ILE A 192 4.63 3.56 -7.31
N ASP A 193 3.65 2.80 -7.78
CA ASP A 193 2.38 3.32 -8.28
C ASP A 193 1.67 4.22 -7.27
N LEU A 194 1.69 3.84 -5.99
CA LEU A 194 0.98 4.57 -4.94
C LEU A 194 1.77 5.76 -4.38
N VAL A 195 3.10 5.63 -4.29
CA VAL A 195 3.96 6.69 -3.72
C VAL A 195 4.29 7.76 -4.75
N ILE A 196 4.40 7.36 -6.01
CA ILE A 196 4.67 8.25 -7.15
C ILE A 196 3.33 8.56 -7.85
N ALA A 197 2.28 8.85 -7.11
CA ALA A 197 1.04 9.32 -7.70
C ALA A 197 1.37 10.48 -8.66
N LYS A 198 1.30 10.20 -9.96
CA LYS A 198 1.56 11.18 -11.00
C LYS A 198 0.43 12.22 -10.96
N LYS A 199 0.67 13.34 -10.29
CA LYS A 199 -0.22 14.52 -10.44
C LYS A 199 0.14 15.29 -11.72
N ASP A 200 0.43 14.57 -12.79
CA ASP A 200 0.82 15.14 -14.09
C ASP A 200 -0.36 15.80 -14.83
N LEU A 201 -1.57 15.65 -14.32
CA LEU A 201 -2.78 16.35 -14.79
C LEU A 201 -3.25 17.44 -13.80
N ASP A 202 -2.44 17.80 -12.80
CA ASP A 202 -2.78 18.84 -11.83
C ASP A 202 -3.03 20.18 -12.53
N GLY A 203 -4.14 20.84 -12.18
CA GLY A 203 -4.60 22.08 -12.83
C GLY A 203 -5.23 21.90 -14.21
N MET A 204 -5.26 20.69 -14.78
CA MET A 204 -5.95 20.44 -16.05
C MET A 204 -7.45 20.19 -15.84
N LYS A 205 -8.28 20.75 -16.72
CA LYS A 205 -9.71 20.45 -16.81
C LYS A 205 -9.95 19.41 -17.88
N VAL A 206 -10.52 18.27 -17.50
CA VAL A 206 -10.77 17.15 -18.40
C VAL A 206 -12.26 16.87 -18.49
N LEU A 207 -12.82 17.00 -19.70
CA LEU A 207 -14.19 16.61 -20.00
C LEU A 207 -14.21 15.21 -20.58
N ILE A 208 -14.98 14.31 -19.97
CA ILE A 208 -15.13 12.92 -20.42
C ILE A 208 -16.61 12.63 -20.64
N THR A 209 -16.93 12.04 -21.78
CA THR A 209 -18.26 11.51 -22.06
C THR A 209 -18.27 10.00 -21.92
N ALA A 210 -19.28 9.43 -21.27
CA ALA A 210 -19.40 7.99 -21.03
C ALA A 210 -20.84 7.52 -21.28
N GLY A 211 -20.96 6.32 -21.83
CA GLY A 211 -22.27 5.71 -22.10
C GLY A 211 -22.64 5.69 -23.58
N PRO A 212 -23.85 5.21 -23.89
CA PRO A 212 -24.37 5.16 -25.26
C PRO A 212 -24.78 6.54 -25.78
N THR A 213 -24.61 6.75 -27.07
CA THR A 213 -25.27 7.83 -27.81
C THR A 213 -26.59 7.34 -28.37
N ARG A 214 -27.58 8.24 -28.49
CA ARG A 214 -28.90 7.94 -29.08
C ARG A 214 -29.19 8.90 -30.21
N GLU A 215 -29.53 8.36 -31.36
CA GLU A 215 -29.95 9.11 -32.53
C GLU A 215 -31.44 8.84 -32.81
N ALA A 216 -32.28 9.84 -32.78
CA ALA A 216 -33.71 9.67 -32.99
C ALA A 216 -34.02 9.33 -34.46
N ILE A 217 -34.81 8.27 -34.70
CA ILE A 217 -35.40 7.95 -36.01
C ILE A 217 -36.72 8.70 -36.15
N ASP A 218 -37.53 8.67 -35.11
CA ASP A 218 -38.82 9.37 -34.99
C ASP A 218 -39.10 9.71 -33.52
N SER A 219 -40.29 10.17 -33.20
CA SER A 219 -40.68 10.55 -31.83
C SER A 219 -40.69 9.39 -30.82
N VAL A 220 -40.60 8.15 -31.29
CA VAL A 220 -40.72 6.95 -30.45
C VAL A 220 -39.45 6.07 -30.51
N ARG A 221 -38.82 5.99 -31.69
CA ARG A 221 -37.70 5.07 -31.93
C ARG A 221 -36.36 5.81 -32.05
N PHE A 222 -35.30 5.15 -31.61
CA PHE A 222 -33.93 5.65 -31.73
C PHE A 222 -32.95 4.50 -32.03
N VAL A 223 -31.84 4.83 -32.65
CA VAL A 223 -30.68 3.96 -32.79
C VAL A 223 -29.71 4.25 -31.66
N SER A 224 -29.14 3.21 -31.05
CA SER A 224 -28.15 3.34 -29.98
C SER A 224 -27.16 2.19 -30.05
N ASN A 225 -26.01 2.35 -29.39
CA ASN A 225 -25.01 1.30 -29.18
C ASN A 225 -25.14 0.67 -27.78
N ARG A 226 -24.47 -0.47 -27.57
CA ARG A 226 -24.49 -1.20 -26.28
C ARG A 226 -23.42 -0.73 -25.29
N SER A 227 -22.93 0.50 -25.40
CA SER A 227 -21.91 1.02 -24.49
C SER A 227 -22.43 1.06 -23.05
N SER A 228 -21.68 0.45 -22.13
CA SER A 228 -21.96 0.53 -20.69
C SER A 228 -21.36 1.76 -20.01
N GLY A 229 -20.57 2.56 -20.74
CA GLY A 229 -19.85 3.70 -20.18
C GLY A 229 -18.64 3.36 -19.30
N LYS A 230 -18.37 2.08 -19.04
CA LYS A 230 -17.28 1.67 -18.13
C LYS A 230 -15.92 2.30 -18.45
N MET A 231 -15.53 2.34 -19.73
CA MET A 231 -14.25 2.92 -20.14
C MET A 231 -14.17 4.41 -19.77
N GLY A 232 -15.21 5.20 -20.07
CA GLY A 232 -15.25 6.62 -19.73
C GLY A 232 -15.22 6.86 -18.21
N VAL A 233 -15.90 6.01 -17.44
CA VAL A 233 -15.86 6.09 -15.96
C VAL A 233 -14.46 5.79 -15.42
N GLU A 234 -13.77 4.76 -15.92
CA GLU A 234 -12.41 4.43 -15.47
C GLU A 234 -11.40 5.50 -15.92
N LEU A 235 -11.54 6.07 -17.11
CA LEU A 235 -10.74 7.22 -17.55
C LEU A 235 -10.95 8.45 -16.65
N ALA A 236 -12.19 8.71 -16.24
CA ALA A 236 -12.51 9.83 -15.34
C ALA A 236 -11.86 9.64 -13.96
N LYS A 237 -11.92 8.42 -13.40
CA LYS A 237 -11.28 8.07 -12.15
C LYS A 237 -9.76 8.25 -12.23
N GLU A 238 -9.14 7.75 -13.30
CA GLU A 238 -7.69 7.84 -13.52
C GLU A 238 -7.25 9.30 -13.68
N ALA A 239 -7.98 10.10 -14.47
CA ALA A 239 -7.67 11.51 -14.63
C ALA A 239 -7.81 12.29 -13.31
N ALA A 240 -8.84 12.00 -12.51
CA ALA A 240 -9.01 12.61 -11.18
C ALA A 240 -7.90 12.18 -10.21
N ALA A 241 -7.52 10.89 -10.19
CA ALA A 241 -6.41 10.39 -9.40
C ALA A 241 -5.07 11.07 -9.76
N ARG A 242 -4.89 11.47 -11.03
CA ARG A 242 -3.74 12.21 -11.53
C ARG A 242 -3.83 13.72 -11.33
N GLY A 243 -4.85 14.20 -10.58
CA GLY A 243 -4.99 15.59 -10.16
C GLY A 243 -5.83 16.47 -11.09
N ALA A 244 -6.48 15.93 -12.13
CA ALA A 244 -7.34 16.71 -13.02
C ALA A 244 -8.66 17.11 -12.34
N ASP A 245 -9.15 18.28 -12.69
CA ASP A 245 -10.55 18.69 -12.46
C ASP A 245 -11.42 18.04 -13.54
N VAL A 246 -12.15 17.00 -13.19
CA VAL A 246 -12.84 16.12 -14.15
C VAL A 246 -14.34 16.41 -14.18
N LEU A 247 -14.86 16.75 -15.37
CA LEU A 247 -16.28 16.80 -15.67
C LEU A 247 -16.68 15.53 -16.45
N LEU A 248 -17.43 14.64 -15.81
CA LEU A 248 -17.95 13.42 -16.44
C LEU A 248 -19.41 13.62 -16.88
N ILE A 249 -19.68 13.47 -18.17
CA ILE A 249 -21.04 13.44 -18.75
C ILE A 249 -21.40 11.98 -19.03
N ALA A 250 -22.26 11.38 -18.20
CA ALA A 250 -22.71 10.01 -18.38
C ALA A 250 -24.07 9.96 -19.12
N GLY A 251 -24.10 9.20 -20.23
CA GLY A 251 -25.36 8.87 -20.94
C GLY A 251 -26.19 7.87 -20.10
N LYS A 252 -27.52 7.99 -20.23
CA LYS A 252 -28.48 7.06 -19.58
C LYS A 252 -28.72 5.83 -20.43
#